data_f63b0b7b2e619f4a3e5045be2d953c97
#
_entry.id   f63b0b7b2e619f4a3e5045be2d953c97
#
_cell.length_a   1.000
_cell.length_b   1.000
_cell.length_c   1.000
_cell.angle_alpha   90.00
_cell.angle_beta   90.00
_cell.angle_gamma   90.00
#
_symmetry.space_group_name_H-M   'P 1'
#
loop_
_entity.id
_entity.type
_entity.pdbx_description
1 polymer ?
#
loop_
_entity_poly.entity_id
_entity_poly.type
_entity_poly.pdbx_seq_one_letter_code
_entity_poly.pdbx_strand_id
1 'polypeptide(L)'
;MLKRVVSMLIVLTMVLSLSVGCSQPKDTTPPAETPEETPGETPPATDADSDLLVWNINVDPQTWDPTLNSANDGGHVINNLFEGLTRETQDGIEPAQAESWDISDDGMTYTFHLRDGLKWSDGKPLTAGDFEYSWKRACDPAVASEYSFIVTGYLVGGEEYFNGTGSRDDVGVKALDDKTLEVKLKFPVPYFLSLTSFYTYNPVRQDIVEANGEGWEKDPAKCISNGPFKLTEYQPGSHLTMLKNDNYWAADTVKLAGVKGLMIVEGTTALNGYESGDINVLDSIVIDQIPRLQKEDPYFKIYPQIGTYYAQFNVDDPTFSNPLVRKAFALAIDRKQFVEQVTKGGQIPATGFVPNSLEFSDGSSFRELDENGIPVPEYGIDPNKALVDEAQALLAEAGYPNGEGLPEITFLYNTNDNNKKIAEALQGMWKQNLGVDVKLVNEDWAVYQETRRHGQYQITRGGWLGDYADAMTMLDLFTSSSGNNDPQWRYELEPVTAPWDTTLNPEQEEFEKAVLDARKVTGTERDELLKKAESVLMDNMVVCPIYYYTLSTIVDESAVEGVQLTATLKWDFRHAQLVK
;
A
#
# COMPACT_ATOMS: atom_id res chain seq x y z
N MET A 1 -33.69 34.62 -2.08
CA MET A 1 -33.17 35.92 -2.60
C MET A 1 -32.28 36.65 -1.59
N LEU A 2 -32.47 36.51 -0.29
CA LEU A 2 -31.69 37.24 0.73
C LEU A 2 -30.22 36.80 0.87
N LYS A 3 -29.90 35.54 0.58
CA LYS A 3 -28.52 35.01 0.65
C LYS A 3 -27.58 35.42 -0.52
N ARG A 4 -28.13 35.90 -1.63
CA ARG A 4 -27.33 36.37 -2.80
C ARG A 4 -26.98 37.86 -2.72
N VAL A 5 -27.63 38.61 -1.86
CA VAL A 5 -27.37 40.06 -1.67
C VAL A 5 -26.25 40.31 -0.66
N VAL A 6 -26.06 39.39 0.31
CA VAL A 6 -24.97 39.48 1.31
C VAL A 6 -23.60 39.15 0.72
N SER A 7 -23.52 38.24 -0.26
CA SER A 7 -22.25 37.91 -0.92
C SER A 7 -21.71 38.98 -1.88
N MET A 8 -22.58 39.88 -2.39
CA MET A 8 -22.15 41.00 -3.26
C MET A 8 -21.65 42.23 -2.48
N LEU A 9 -22.04 42.37 -1.23
CA LEU A 9 -21.59 43.50 -0.40
C LEU A 9 -20.20 43.31 0.22
N ILE A 10 -19.71 42.06 0.35
CA ILE A 10 -18.37 41.76 0.90
C ILE A 10 -17.28 41.94 -0.18
N VAL A 11 -17.59 41.75 -1.46
CA VAL A 11 -16.63 41.96 -2.56
C VAL A 11 -16.44 43.45 -2.89
N LEU A 12 -17.41 44.32 -2.57
CA LEU A 12 -17.31 45.74 -2.87
C LEU A 12 -16.52 46.55 -1.81
N THR A 13 -16.28 45.99 -0.61
CA THR A 13 -15.51 46.64 0.46
C THR A 13 -14.01 46.38 0.39
N MET A 14 -13.53 45.43 -0.44
CA MET A 14 -12.11 45.17 -0.61
C MET A 14 -11.44 45.90 -1.78
N VAL A 15 -12.20 46.66 -2.59
CA VAL A 15 -11.66 47.38 -3.77
C VAL A 15 -11.43 48.89 -3.50
N LEU A 16 -11.79 49.41 -2.34
CA LEU A 16 -11.72 50.87 -2.06
C LEU A 16 -10.60 51.31 -1.10
N SER A 17 -9.57 50.47 -0.83
CA SER A 17 -8.47 50.85 0.06
C SER A 17 -7.09 50.96 -0.62
N LEU A 18 -7.03 51.16 -1.92
CA LEU A 18 -5.77 51.35 -2.67
C LEU A 18 -5.79 52.62 -3.51
N SER A 19 -5.88 53.79 -2.85
CA SER A 19 -5.47 55.06 -3.48
C SER A 19 -5.39 56.19 -2.46
N VAL A 20 -4.30 56.33 -1.75
CA VAL A 20 -3.75 57.65 -1.36
C VAL A 20 -2.23 57.51 -1.37
N GLY A 21 -1.57 58.11 -2.35
CA GLY A 21 -0.15 58.28 -2.41
C GLY A 21 0.29 59.56 -1.70
N CYS A 22 1.57 59.61 -1.33
CA CYS A 22 2.40 60.83 -1.50
C CYS A 22 3.88 60.57 -1.18
N SER A 23 4.65 60.72 -2.19
CA SER A 23 5.97 61.39 -2.30
C SER A 23 7.04 61.26 -1.19
N GLN A 24 8.13 60.53 -1.54
CA GLN A 24 9.60 60.77 -1.54
C GLN A 24 10.31 61.24 -0.25
N PRO A 25 11.60 60.87 0.00
CA PRO A 25 12.69 60.86 -0.97
C PRO A 25 13.56 59.55 -1.01
N LYS A 26 14.36 59.43 -2.06
CA LYS A 26 15.37 58.42 -2.36
C LYS A 26 16.44 58.33 -1.26
N ASP A 27 16.61 57.11 -0.76
CA ASP A 27 17.90 56.66 -0.23
C ASP A 27 18.23 55.29 -0.84
N THR A 28 19.41 55.19 -1.39
CA THR A 28 19.97 54.07 -2.09
C THR A 28 20.58 53.08 -1.07
N THR A 29 19.86 52.01 -0.79
CA THR A 29 20.45 50.81 -0.15
C THR A 29 20.19 49.61 -1.07
N PRO A 30 21.18 48.71 -1.30
CA PRO A 30 21.03 47.56 -2.17
C PRO A 30 20.00 46.59 -1.60
N PRO A 31 19.34 45.77 -2.44
CA PRO A 31 18.38 44.75 -1.96
C PRO A 31 19.10 43.77 -1.04
N ALA A 32 18.53 43.51 0.12
CA ALA A 32 18.95 42.43 0.99
C ALA A 32 18.79 41.10 0.25
N GLU A 33 19.83 40.34 0.14
CA GLU A 33 19.83 38.95 -0.32
C GLU A 33 18.89 38.16 0.56
N THR A 34 17.96 37.43 -0.08
CA THR A 34 17.15 36.39 0.55
C THR A 34 18.15 35.37 1.15
N PRO A 35 17.98 34.94 2.39
CA PRO A 35 18.83 33.87 2.92
C PRO A 35 18.67 32.63 2.05
N GLU A 36 19.74 32.13 1.43
CA GLU A 36 19.80 30.75 0.95
C GLU A 36 19.49 29.86 2.14
N GLU A 37 18.43 29.05 2.03
CA GLU A 37 18.19 27.95 2.97
C GLU A 37 19.38 27.00 2.85
N THR A 38 20.19 26.98 3.86
CA THR A 38 21.25 25.99 4.03
C THR A 38 20.60 24.62 4.10
N PRO A 39 21.09 23.60 3.34
CA PRO A 39 20.60 22.23 3.50
C PRO A 39 20.69 21.85 4.99
N GLY A 40 19.58 21.35 5.55
CA GLY A 40 19.51 21.01 6.96
C GLY A 40 20.60 20.00 7.31
N GLU A 41 21.50 20.38 8.20
CA GLU A 41 22.43 19.46 8.83
C GLU A 41 21.63 18.43 9.62
N THR A 42 21.93 17.15 9.40
CA THR A 42 21.44 16.07 10.26
C THR A 42 21.82 16.41 11.70
N PRO A 43 20.88 16.40 12.67
CA PRO A 43 21.23 16.66 14.06
C PRO A 43 22.29 15.65 14.52
N PRO A 44 23.37 16.07 15.17
CA PRO A 44 24.36 15.12 15.69
C PRO A 44 23.71 14.19 16.71
N ALA A 45 23.98 12.88 16.59
CA ALA A 45 23.55 11.88 17.55
C ALA A 45 23.97 12.29 18.97
N THR A 46 23.02 12.22 19.90
CA THR A 46 23.34 12.42 21.33
C THR A 46 23.85 11.10 21.92
N ASP A 47 24.62 11.11 23.01
CA ASP A 47 25.12 9.89 23.67
C ASP A 47 23.98 8.88 24.03
N ALA A 48 22.74 9.34 24.12
CA ALA A 48 21.57 8.50 24.34
C ALA A 48 21.10 7.71 23.09
N ASP A 49 21.49 8.16 21.89
CA ASP A 49 21.12 7.51 20.63
C ASP A 49 22.07 6.33 20.27
N SER A 50 23.23 6.22 20.93
CA SER A 50 24.23 5.18 20.64
C SER A 50 23.77 3.74 20.89
N ASP A 51 22.69 3.55 21.62
CA ASP A 51 22.11 2.25 21.96
C ASP A 51 20.82 1.94 21.19
N LEU A 52 20.44 2.78 20.21
CA LEU A 52 19.26 2.61 19.37
C LEU A 52 19.65 2.14 17.96
N LEU A 53 18.82 1.27 17.40
CA LEU A 53 18.85 1.01 15.95
C LEU A 53 18.27 2.22 15.24
N VAL A 54 18.99 2.74 14.22
CA VAL A 54 18.52 3.86 13.40
C VAL A 54 18.01 3.35 12.05
N TRP A 55 16.75 3.62 11.78
CA TRP A 55 16.05 3.24 10.56
C TRP A 55 15.49 4.47 9.85
N ASN A 56 15.62 4.58 8.52
CA ASN A 56 14.96 5.64 7.76
C ASN A 56 13.56 5.18 7.31
N ILE A 57 12.50 5.84 7.82
CA ILE A 57 11.10 5.60 7.43
C ILE A 57 10.78 6.26 6.07
N ASN A 58 11.61 7.17 5.58
CA ASN A 58 11.50 8.00 4.39
C ASN A 58 10.50 9.16 4.49
N VAL A 59 9.32 8.95 5.03
CA VAL A 59 8.24 9.95 5.11
C VAL A 59 7.70 10.04 6.54
N ASP A 60 6.99 11.12 6.84
CA ASP A 60 6.17 11.19 8.06
C ASP A 60 4.84 10.47 7.78
N PRO A 61 4.56 9.31 8.41
CA PRO A 61 3.33 8.59 8.16
C PRO A 61 2.09 9.42 8.52
N GLN A 62 1.07 9.34 7.68
CA GLN A 62 -0.18 10.07 7.92
C GLN A 62 -0.79 9.66 9.27
N THR A 63 -0.77 8.37 9.59
CA THR A 63 -1.21 7.80 10.86
C THR A 63 -0.57 6.43 11.09
N TRP A 64 -0.49 6.00 12.34
CA TRP A 64 -0.26 4.61 12.74
C TRP A 64 -1.34 4.13 13.73
N ASP A 65 -2.55 4.73 13.65
CA ASP A 65 -3.75 4.10 14.20
C ASP A 65 -4.06 2.85 13.38
N PRO A 66 -4.02 1.64 13.96
CA PRO A 66 -4.22 0.39 13.23
C PRO A 66 -5.50 0.33 12.40
N THR A 67 -6.56 0.99 12.87
CA THR A 67 -7.86 1.01 12.17
C THR A 67 -7.88 2.01 11.00
N LEU A 68 -7.14 3.12 11.08
CA LEU A 68 -7.19 4.22 10.11
C LEU A 68 -6.04 4.17 9.10
N ASN A 69 -4.97 3.43 9.39
CA ASN A 69 -3.84 3.34 8.48
C ASN A 69 -4.22 2.65 7.17
N SER A 70 -3.78 3.21 6.05
CA SER A 70 -3.96 2.69 4.70
C SER A 70 -2.67 2.69 3.87
N ALA A 71 -1.50 2.88 4.53
CA ALA A 71 -0.22 3.01 3.85
C ALA A 71 0.88 2.15 4.51
N ASN A 72 1.88 1.77 3.70
CA ASN A 72 2.97 0.89 4.17
C ASN A 72 3.86 1.54 5.24
N ASP A 73 4.13 2.83 5.11
CA ASP A 73 4.94 3.62 6.04
C ASP A 73 4.38 3.57 7.46
N GLY A 74 3.07 3.82 7.63
CA GLY A 74 2.37 3.61 8.90
C GLY A 74 2.35 2.14 9.33
N GLY A 75 2.18 1.20 8.37
CA GLY A 75 2.21 -0.24 8.62
C GLY A 75 3.52 -0.74 9.22
N HIS A 76 4.67 -0.21 8.78
CA HIS A 76 5.98 -0.52 9.38
C HIS A 76 6.07 -0.09 10.85
N VAL A 77 5.54 1.10 11.18
CA VAL A 77 5.50 1.60 12.56
C VAL A 77 4.56 0.74 13.42
N ILE A 78 3.35 0.43 12.91
CA ILE A 78 2.37 -0.40 13.60
C ILE A 78 2.93 -1.78 13.90
N ASN A 79 3.63 -2.42 12.94
CA ASN A 79 4.20 -3.77 13.12
C ASN A 79 5.18 -3.86 14.30
N ASN A 80 5.77 -2.74 14.72
CA ASN A 80 6.70 -2.67 15.85
C ASN A 80 6.04 -2.16 17.16
N LEU A 81 4.94 -1.39 17.06
CA LEU A 81 4.21 -0.87 18.22
C LEU A 81 3.07 -1.80 18.67
N PHE A 82 2.42 -2.49 17.74
CA PHE A 82 1.24 -3.31 17.98
C PHE A 82 1.46 -4.76 17.55
N GLU A 83 0.61 -5.65 18.03
CA GLU A 83 0.61 -7.06 17.66
C GLU A 83 -0.82 -7.61 17.66
N GLY A 84 -1.17 -8.38 16.60
CA GLY A 84 -2.46 -9.02 16.42
C GLY A 84 -2.63 -10.33 17.19
N LEU A 85 -3.69 -11.06 16.89
CA LEU A 85 -3.88 -12.43 17.38
C LEU A 85 -2.78 -13.35 16.89
N THR A 86 -2.43 -13.20 15.63
CA THR A 86 -1.32 -13.88 14.94
C THR A 86 -0.30 -12.83 14.51
N ARG A 87 0.88 -13.29 14.12
CA ARG A 87 1.95 -12.46 13.56
C ARG A 87 2.48 -13.05 12.28
N GLU A 88 2.66 -12.21 11.29
CA GLU A 88 3.36 -12.56 10.07
C GLU A 88 4.88 -12.54 10.30
N THR A 89 5.57 -13.55 9.81
CA THR A 89 7.03 -13.65 9.75
C THR A 89 7.47 -13.88 8.31
N GLN A 90 8.76 -14.00 8.06
CA GLN A 90 9.27 -14.38 6.74
C GLN A 90 8.80 -15.79 6.34
N ASP A 91 8.63 -16.68 7.31
CA ASP A 91 8.33 -18.12 7.10
C ASP A 91 6.82 -18.42 7.14
N GLY A 92 5.97 -17.42 7.33
CA GLY A 92 4.52 -17.55 7.41
C GLY A 92 3.89 -16.94 8.66
N ILE A 93 2.77 -17.52 9.10
CA ILE A 93 1.98 -17.01 10.23
C ILE A 93 2.29 -17.81 11.50
N GLU A 94 2.58 -17.12 12.59
CA GLU A 94 2.81 -17.71 13.91
C GLU A 94 1.80 -17.20 14.95
N PRO A 95 1.59 -17.98 16.07
CA PRO A 95 0.82 -17.51 17.22
C PRO A 95 1.47 -16.27 17.87
N ALA A 96 0.66 -15.23 18.14
CA ALA A 96 1.11 -13.99 18.77
C ALA A 96 0.36 -13.73 20.07
N GLN A 97 -0.57 -12.76 20.14
CA GLN A 97 -1.39 -12.54 21.36
C GLN A 97 -2.31 -13.75 21.64
N ALA A 98 -2.77 -14.46 20.58
CA ALA A 98 -3.36 -15.78 20.75
C ALA A 98 -2.25 -16.84 20.81
N GLU A 99 -2.31 -17.74 21.81
CA GLU A 99 -1.41 -18.90 21.88
C GLU A 99 -1.89 -20.07 21.03
N SER A 100 -3.19 -20.14 20.74
CA SER A 100 -3.82 -21.17 19.93
C SER A 100 -5.21 -20.73 19.46
N TRP A 101 -5.80 -21.53 18.56
CA TRP A 101 -7.16 -21.34 18.08
C TRP A 101 -7.78 -22.67 17.65
N ASP A 102 -9.10 -22.74 17.76
CA ASP A 102 -9.92 -23.82 17.21
C ASP A 102 -10.68 -23.32 15.97
N ILE A 103 -10.85 -24.18 14.98
CA ILE A 103 -11.60 -23.90 13.75
C ILE A 103 -12.73 -24.92 13.66
N SER A 104 -13.96 -24.45 13.42
CA SER A 104 -15.11 -25.34 13.19
C SER A 104 -14.93 -26.17 11.91
N ASP A 105 -15.62 -27.32 11.83
CA ASP A 105 -15.53 -28.24 10.68
C ASP A 105 -15.90 -27.58 9.34
N ASP A 106 -16.76 -26.55 9.37
CA ASP A 106 -17.16 -25.77 8.19
C ASP A 106 -16.18 -24.61 7.86
N GLY A 107 -15.14 -24.40 8.67
CA GLY A 107 -14.17 -23.35 8.50
C GLY A 107 -14.68 -21.92 8.73
N MET A 108 -15.89 -21.76 9.31
CA MET A 108 -16.56 -20.47 9.44
C MET A 108 -16.50 -19.88 10.85
N THR A 109 -16.15 -20.66 11.85
CA THR A 109 -16.01 -20.16 13.23
C THR A 109 -14.60 -20.41 13.73
N TYR A 110 -13.95 -19.36 14.19
CA TYR A 110 -12.65 -19.40 14.86
C TYR A 110 -12.84 -19.05 16.33
N THR A 111 -12.22 -19.82 17.21
CA THR A 111 -12.16 -19.52 18.64
C THR A 111 -10.69 -19.34 19.03
N PHE A 112 -10.29 -18.11 19.25
CA PHE A 112 -8.92 -17.78 19.65
C PHE A 112 -8.76 -17.82 21.16
N HIS A 113 -7.66 -18.42 21.63
CA HIS A 113 -7.28 -18.48 23.03
C HIS A 113 -6.09 -17.56 23.29
N LEU A 114 -6.31 -16.47 24.02
CA LEU A 114 -5.28 -15.49 24.33
C LEU A 114 -4.32 -16.02 25.39
N ARG A 115 -3.05 -15.61 25.29
CA ARG A 115 -2.02 -15.91 26.29
C ARG A 115 -2.39 -15.38 27.67
N ASP A 116 -1.84 -16.01 28.71
CA ASP A 116 -1.96 -15.54 30.08
C ASP A 116 -1.15 -14.26 30.31
N GLY A 117 -1.73 -13.33 31.05
CA GLY A 117 -1.02 -12.16 31.59
C GLY A 117 -0.66 -11.10 30.55
N LEU A 118 -1.37 -11.06 29.42
CA LEU A 118 -1.21 -10.02 28.40
C LEU A 118 -1.43 -8.62 28.97
N LYS A 119 -0.60 -7.67 28.53
CA LYS A 119 -0.63 -6.29 29.01
C LYS A 119 -0.42 -5.29 27.89
N TRP A 120 -1.02 -4.16 28.05
CA TRP A 120 -0.69 -2.94 27.33
C TRP A 120 0.62 -2.33 27.84
N SER A 121 1.21 -1.42 27.08
CA SER A 121 2.48 -0.76 27.46
C SER A 121 2.41 0.06 28.75
N ASP A 122 1.21 0.45 29.20
CA ASP A 122 0.97 1.10 30.50
C ASP A 122 0.80 0.11 31.66
N GLY A 123 0.88 -1.19 31.39
CA GLY A 123 0.77 -2.28 32.37
C GLY A 123 -0.67 -2.74 32.67
N LYS A 124 -1.70 -2.12 32.08
CA LYS A 124 -3.08 -2.60 32.21
C LYS A 124 -3.28 -3.92 31.47
N PRO A 125 -4.21 -4.78 31.92
CA PRO A 125 -4.53 -6.02 31.21
C PRO A 125 -5.01 -5.75 29.78
N LEU A 126 -4.58 -6.61 28.84
CA LEU A 126 -5.14 -6.74 27.50
C LEU A 126 -6.03 -7.97 27.47
N THR A 127 -7.23 -7.86 26.91
CA THR A 127 -8.26 -8.89 26.92
C THR A 127 -8.86 -9.12 25.54
N ALA A 128 -9.65 -10.18 25.37
CA ALA A 128 -10.43 -10.44 24.18
C ALA A 128 -11.43 -9.30 23.85
N GLY A 129 -11.87 -8.56 24.88
CA GLY A 129 -12.72 -7.38 24.69
C GLY A 129 -12.06 -6.24 23.92
N ASP A 130 -10.73 -6.10 24.01
CA ASP A 130 -9.98 -5.09 23.24
C ASP A 130 -9.98 -5.42 21.74
N PHE A 131 -9.88 -6.70 21.38
CA PHE A 131 -10.02 -7.16 20.00
C PHE A 131 -11.46 -6.99 19.48
N GLU A 132 -12.46 -7.38 20.27
CA GLU A 132 -13.87 -7.17 19.91
C GLU A 132 -14.15 -5.69 19.64
N TYR A 133 -13.71 -4.80 20.52
CA TYR A 133 -13.86 -3.36 20.33
C TYR A 133 -13.23 -2.89 19.02
N SER A 134 -11.99 -3.29 18.77
CA SER A 134 -11.18 -2.81 17.65
C SER A 134 -11.74 -3.25 16.31
N TRP A 135 -12.15 -4.51 16.18
CA TRP A 135 -12.72 -5.03 14.94
C TRP A 135 -14.10 -4.44 14.65
N LYS A 136 -14.92 -4.23 15.70
CA LYS A 136 -16.19 -3.50 15.55
C LYS A 136 -15.99 -2.02 15.23
N ARG A 137 -14.88 -1.41 15.69
CA ARG A 137 -14.49 -0.05 15.31
C ARG A 137 -14.12 0.05 13.84
N ALA A 138 -13.42 -0.94 13.28
CA ALA A 138 -13.10 -1.00 11.85
C ALA A 138 -14.35 -1.12 10.95
N CYS A 139 -15.43 -1.70 11.47
CA CYS A 139 -16.74 -1.80 10.81
C CYS A 139 -17.64 -0.58 11.04
N ASP A 140 -17.25 0.40 11.85
CA ASP A 140 -18.09 1.54 12.20
C ASP A 140 -18.07 2.60 11.09
N PRO A 141 -19.22 2.93 10.45
CA PRO A 141 -19.27 3.94 9.40
C PRO A 141 -18.86 5.34 9.87
N ALA A 142 -18.98 5.63 11.18
CA ALA A 142 -18.54 6.91 11.74
C ALA A 142 -17.01 7.03 11.82
N VAL A 143 -16.28 5.91 11.85
CA VAL A 143 -14.81 5.87 11.83
C VAL A 143 -14.28 6.06 10.42
N ALA A 144 -15.06 5.65 9.40
CA ALA A 144 -14.74 5.80 7.98
C ALA A 144 -13.36 5.23 7.61
N SER A 145 -13.00 4.05 8.17
CA SER A 145 -11.75 3.38 7.86
C SER A 145 -11.68 3.04 6.36
N GLU A 146 -10.61 3.46 5.68
CA GLU A 146 -10.37 3.10 4.27
C GLU A 146 -10.18 1.59 4.10
N TYR A 147 -9.67 0.90 5.12
CA TYR A 147 -9.48 -0.55 5.15
C TYR A 147 -10.62 -1.32 5.84
N SER A 148 -11.78 -0.69 6.05
CA SER A 148 -12.97 -1.38 6.58
C SER A 148 -13.31 -2.65 5.81
N PHE A 149 -13.12 -2.67 4.48
CA PHE A 149 -13.45 -3.81 3.60
C PHE A 149 -12.72 -5.09 3.99
N ILE A 150 -11.48 -5.01 4.52
CA ILE A 150 -10.71 -6.18 4.95
C ILE A 150 -11.29 -6.84 6.21
N VAL A 151 -12.19 -6.16 6.92
CA VAL A 151 -12.92 -6.69 8.09
C VAL A 151 -14.37 -6.95 7.74
N THR A 152 -15.06 -5.95 7.17
CA THR A 152 -16.49 -6.03 6.82
C THR A 152 -16.77 -7.10 5.76
N GLY A 153 -15.85 -7.31 4.82
CA GLY A 153 -15.97 -8.31 3.77
C GLY A 153 -15.99 -9.76 4.29
N TYR A 154 -15.42 -10.00 5.46
CA TYR A 154 -15.24 -11.36 6.00
C TYR A 154 -16.12 -11.69 7.21
N LEU A 155 -16.36 -10.72 8.11
CA LEU A 155 -17.14 -10.97 9.31
C LEU A 155 -18.64 -10.94 9.04
N VAL A 156 -19.38 -11.90 9.61
CA VAL A 156 -20.86 -11.85 9.67
C VAL A 156 -21.30 -10.50 10.23
N GLY A 157 -22.29 -9.86 9.63
CA GLY A 157 -22.86 -8.58 10.10
C GLY A 157 -21.95 -7.36 9.93
N GLY A 158 -20.71 -7.54 9.48
CA GLY A 158 -19.74 -6.42 9.34
C GLY A 158 -20.16 -5.42 8.28
N GLU A 159 -20.53 -5.88 7.11
CA GLU A 159 -20.99 -5.04 6.00
C GLU A 159 -22.35 -4.39 6.28
N GLU A 160 -23.27 -5.13 6.88
CA GLU A 160 -24.58 -4.62 7.28
C GLU A 160 -24.44 -3.47 8.30
N TYR A 161 -23.50 -3.60 9.27
CA TYR A 161 -23.23 -2.53 10.21
C TYR A 161 -22.59 -1.33 9.50
N PHE A 162 -21.57 -1.55 8.68
CA PHE A 162 -20.91 -0.50 7.92
C PHE A 162 -21.87 0.30 7.02
N ASN A 163 -22.84 -0.39 6.38
CA ASN A 163 -23.85 0.21 5.51
C ASN A 163 -25.07 0.77 6.28
N GLY A 164 -25.07 0.69 7.63
CA GLY A 164 -26.17 1.20 8.46
C GLY A 164 -27.46 0.39 8.40
N THR A 165 -27.41 -0.84 7.90
CA THR A 165 -28.55 -1.77 7.81
C THR A 165 -28.55 -2.82 8.92
N GLY A 166 -27.44 -2.97 9.66
CA GLY A 166 -27.26 -3.82 10.83
C GLY A 166 -26.82 -3.03 12.06
N SER A 167 -26.57 -3.73 13.15
CA SER A 167 -26.08 -3.13 14.39
C SER A 167 -24.67 -3.58 14.73
N ARG A 168 -23.96 -2.81 15.56
CA ARG A 168 -22.64 -3.16 16.09
C ARG A 168 -22.63 -4.53 16.79
N ASP A 169 -23.73 -4.92 17.42
CA ASP A 169 -23.83 -6.19 18.15
C ASP A 169 -23.98 -7.40 17.24
N ASP A 170 -24.36 -7.18 15.95
CA ASP A 170 -24.51 -8.23 14.96
C ASP A 170 -23.17 -8.61 14.31
N VAL A 171 -22.10 -7.80 14.51
CA VAL A 171 -20.79 -8.10 13.95
C VAL A 171 -20.22 -9.35 14.58
N GLY A 172 -19.81 -10.31 13.76
CA GLY A 172 -19.38 -11.66 14.10
C GLY A 172 -18.04 -11.75 14.83
N VAL A 173 -17.81 -10.89 15.81
CA VAL A 173 -16.66 -10.95 16.71
C VAL A 173 -17.16 -10.73 18.14
N LYS A 174 -16.82 -11.63 19.07
CA LYS A 174 -17.31 -11.58 20.45
C LYS A 174 -16.31 -12.15 21.44
N ALA A 175 -15.97 -11.37 22.47
CA ALA A 175 -15.29 -11.87 23.65
C ALA A 175 -16.27 -12.73 24.48
N LEU A 176 -15.95 -14.00 24.63
CA LEU A 176 -16.72 -14.92 25.48
C LEU A 176 -16.34 -14.77 26.95
N ASP A 177 -15.09 -14.43 27.18
CA ASP A 177 -14.47 -14.05 28.45
C ASP A 177 -13.20 -13.23 28.17
N ASP A 178 -12.40 -12.91 29.20
CA ASP A 178 -11.19 -12.08 29.05
C ASP A 178 -10.14 -12.67 28.11
N LYS A 179 -10.17 -13.98 27.83
CA LYS A 179 -9.13 -14.70 27.06
C LYS A 179 -9.65 -15.44 25.85
N THR A 180 -10.95 -15.48 25.65
CA THR A 180 -11.57 -16.27 24.58
C THR A 180 -12.32 -15.36 23.63
N LEU A 181 -11.87 -15.31 22.37
CA LEU A 181 -12.50 -14.53 21.30
C LEU A 181 -13.12 -15.47 20.26
N GLU A 182 -14.45 -15.43 20.12
CA GLU A 182 -15.15 -16.11 19.04
C GLU A 182 -15.30 -15.19 17.83
N VAL A 183 -15.01 -15.71 16.63
CA VAL A 183 -15.13 -15.01 15.36
C VAL A 183 -15.96 -15.83 14.39
N LYS A 184 -16.94 -15.20 13.75
CA LYS A 184 -17.82 -15.83 12.75
C LYS A 184 -17.62 -15.18 11.39
N LEU A 185 -17.25 -16.00 10.43
CA LEU A 185 -17.01 -15.59 9.03
C LEU A 185 -18.26 -15.83 8.18
N LYS A 186 -18.42 -15.03 7.14
CA LYS A 186 -19.49 -15.18 6.12
C LYS A 186 -19.32 -16.44 5.28
N PHE A 187 -18.09 -16.90 5.09
CA PHE A 187 -17.66 -18.05 4.29
C PHE A 187 -16.31 -18.56 4.80
N PRO A 188 -15.88 -19.78 4.46
CA PRO A 188 -14.56 -20.28 4.82
C PRO A 188 -13.47 -19.41 4.16
N VAL A 189 -12.46 -18.99 4.96
CA VAL A 189 -11.35 -18.14 4.49
C VAL A 189 -10.04 -18.83 4.81
N PRO A 190 -9.37 -19.50 3.84
CA PRO A 190 -8.14 -20.26 4.10
C PRO A 190 -6.99 -19.40 4.63
N TYR A 191 -6.97 -18.12 4.27
CA TYR A 191 -5.96 -17.13 4.68
C TYR A 191 -6.39 -16.24 5.86
N PHE A 192 -7.44 -16.62 6.60
CA PHE A 192 -7.98 -15.79 7.69
C PHE A 192 -6.93 -15.51 8.77
N LEU A 193 -6.06 -16.48 9.08
CA LEU A 193 -4.98 -16.26 10.03
C LEU A 193 -3.97 -15.20 9.57
N SER A 194 -3.74 -15.08 8.26
CA SER A 194 -2.94 -13.98 7.71
C SER A 194 -3.65 -12.63 7.89
N LEU A 195 -4.97 -12.59 7.73
CA LEU A 195 -5.73 -11.36 8.01
C LEU A 195 -5.62 -10.95 9.48
N THR A 196 -5.64 -11.90 10.43
CA THR A 196 -5.51 -11.59 11.87
C THR A 196 -4.13 -11.11 12.30
N SER A 197 -3.14 -11.15 11.41
CA SER A 197 -1.82 -10.52 11.58
C SER A 197 -1.72 -9.12 10.93
N PHE A 198 -2.67 -8.78 10.06
CA PHE A 198 -2.70 -7.49 9.39
C PHE A 198 -3.11 -6.37 10.34
N TYR A 199 -2.50 -5.21 10.22
CA TYR A 199 -2.61 -4.15 11.22
C TYR A 199 -4.05 -3.69 11.51
N THR A 200 -5.00 -3.74 10.57
CA THR A 200 -6.41 -3.35 10.81
C THR A 200 -7.09 -4.25 11.86
N TYR A 201 -6.58 -5.49 12.04
CA TYR A 201 -7.05 -6.43 13.07
C TYR A 201 -6.31 -6.28 14.41
N ASN A 202 -5.33 -5.39 14.53
CA ASN A 202 -4.63 -5.17 15.80
C ASN A 202 -5.55 -4.48 16.81
N PRO A 203 -5.40 -4.81 18.11
CA PRO A 203 -6.21 -4.21 19.15
C PRO A 203 -5.77 -2.77 19.44
N VAL A 204 -6.74 -1.92 19.78
CA VAL A 204 -6.53 -0.57 20.31
C VAL A 204 -7.31 -0.38 21.61
N ARG A 205 -6.87 0.54 22.46
CA ARG A 205 -7.48 0.83 23.75
C ARG A 205 -8.71 1.72 23.57
N GLN A 206 -9.89 1.17 23.89
CA GLN A 206 -11.16 1.90 23.82
C GLN A 206 -11.14 3.21 24.61
N ASP A 207 -10.71 3.16 25.88
CA ASP A 207 -10.68 4.34 26.75
C ASP A 207 -9.75 5.45 26.23
N ILE A 208 -8.67 5.09 25.54
CA ILE A 208 -7.74 6.05 24.93
C ILE A 208 -8.34 6.66 23.67
N VAL A 209 -8.82 5.81 22.74
CA VAL A 209 -9.38 6.26 21.46
C VAL A 209 -10.60 7.16 21.69
N GLU A 210 -11.54 6.75 22.52
CA GLU A 210 -12.77 7.51 22.79
C GLU A 210 -12.52 8.83 23.54
N ALA A 211 -11.50 8.87 24.41
CA ALA A 211 -11.17 10.08 25.14
C ALA A 211 -10.41 11.14 24.34
N ASN A 212 -9.65 10.72 23.29
CA ASN A 212 -8.72 11.60 22.59
C ASN A 212 -9.08 11.85 21.12
N GLY A 213 -9.88 10.98 20.49
CA GLY A 213 -10.18 11.09 19.05
C GLY A 213 -8.96 10.85 18.14
N GLU A 214 -8.95 11.44 16.96
CA GLU A 214 -7.85 11.31 15.99
C GLU A 214 -6.52 11.86 16.55
N GLY A 215 -5.41 11.23 16.13
CA GLY A 215 -4.04 11.65 16.50
C GLY A 215 -3.59 11.18 17.89
N TRP A 216 -4.38 10.34 18.57
CA TRP A 216 -3.97 9.75 19.86
C TRP A 216 -2.67 8.94 19.72
N GLU A 217 -2.49 8.30 18.58
CA GLU A 217 -1.35 7.45 18.27
C GLU A 217 -0.03 8.23 18.14
N LYS A 218 -0.11 9.51 17.77
CA LYS A 218 1.05 10.40 17.58
C LYS A 218 1.52 11.09 18.86
N ASP A 219 0.75 11.00 19.94
CA ASP A 219 1.12 11.53 21.25
C ASP A 219 1.75 10.42 22.10
N PRO A 220 3.05 10.46 22.43
CA PRO A 220 3.72 9.41 23.22
C PRO A 220 3.04 9.10 24.56
N ALA A 221 2.34 10.07 25.15
CA ALA A 221 1.61 9.87 26.41
C ALA A 221 0.27 9.11 26.22
N LYS A 222 -0.22 9.04 24.98
CA LYS A 222 -1.51 8.42 24.63
C LYS A 222 -1.37 7.20 23.75
N CYS A 223 -0.27 7.05 23.04
CA CYS A 223 0.03 5.88 22.20
C CYS A 223 0.30 4.66 23.09
N ILE A 224 -0.77 4.08 23.62
CA ILE A 224 -0.71 2.86 24.43
C ILE A 224 -0.80 1.66 23.51
N SER A 225 0.31 0.95 23.37
CA SER A 225 0.52 -0.16 22.43
C SER A 225 0.68 -1.51 23.15
N ASN A 226 0.70 -2.62 22.41
CA ASN A 226 0.82 -3.98 22.96
C ASN A 226 1.94 -4.80 22.33
N GLY A 227 2.72 -4.20 21.42
CA GLY A 227 3.81 -4.85 20.70
C GLY A 227 5.17 -4.78 21.41
N PRO A 228 6.25 -5.19 20.72
CA PRO A 228 7.60 -5.27 21.28
C PRO A 228 8.19 -3.92 21.70
N PHE A 229 7.73 -2.83 21.09
CA PHE A 229 8.16 -1.47 21.42
C PHE A 229 6.97 -0.58 21.78
N LYS A 230 7.25 0.57 22.39
CA LYS A 230 6.30 1.63 22.73
C LYS A 230 6.83 2.98 22.27
N LEU A 231 5.97 3.84 21.75
CA LEU A 231 6.34 5.19 21.34
C LEU A 231 6.75 6.02 22.57
N THR A 232 7.90 6.69 22.48
CA THR A 232 8.40 7.57 23.56
C THR A 232 8.68 8.99 23.10
N GLU A 233 8.87 9.18 21.79
CA GLU A 233 9.07 10.47 21.18
C GLU A 233 8.50 10.48 19.77
N TYR A 234 7.90 11.62 19.38
CA TYR A 234 7.54 11.91 17.99
C TYR A 234 7.74 13.39 17.71
N GLN A 235 8.55 13.66 16.72
CA GLN A 235 8.81 14.99 16.18
C GLN A 235 8.35 15.01 14.72
N PRO A 236 7.21 15.66 14.41
CA PRO A 236 6.66 15.68 13.06
C PRO A 236 7.66 16.09 11.98
N GLY A 237 7.71 15.34 10.87
CA GLY A 237 8.61 15.56 9.75
C GLY A 237 10.08 15.35 10.04
N SER A 238 10.45 14.84 11.21
CA SER A 238 11.84 14.63 11.62
C SER A 238 12.10 13.18 12.02
N HIS A 239 11.51 12.71 13.12
CA HIS A 239 11.74 11.35 13.62
C HIS A 239 10.69 10.91 14.63
N LEU A 240 10.68 9.61 14.89
CA LEU A 240 10.05 9.00 16.05
C LEU A 240 11.05 8.10 16.80
N THR A 241 10.83 7.91 18.11
CA THR A 241 11.61 6.97 18.92
C THR A 241 10.68 5.99 19.59
N MET A 242 10.98 4.71 19.42
CA MET A 242 10.28 3.59 20.05
C MET A 242 11.26 2.88 20.97
N LEU A 243 10.97 2.85 22.27
CA LEU A 243 11.77 2.09 23.24
C LEU A 243 11.13 0.73 23.52
N LYS A 244 11.95 -0.22 23.96
CA LYS A 244 11.50 -1.55 24.40
C LYS A 244 10.29 -1.46 25.33
N ASN A 245 9.30 -2.29 25.07
CA ASN A 245 8.12 -2.44 25.93
C ASN A 245 8.31 -3.61 26.90
N ASP A 246 8.64 -3.32 28.16
CA ASP A 246 8.84 -4.34 29.19
C ASP A 246 7.55 -5.11 29.56
N ASN A 247 6.37 -4.60 29.16
CA ASN A 247 5.09 -5.26 29.35
C ASN A 247 4.68 -6.17 28.17
N TYR A 248 5.47 -6.21 27.10
CA TYR A 248 5.23 -7.12 25.99
C TYR A 248 5.37 -8.58 26.46
N TRP A 249 4.48 -9.47 26.03
CA TRP A 249 4.45 -10.84 26.51
C TRP A 249 5.76 -11.62 26.27
N ALA A 250 6.48 -11.28 25.19
CA ALA A 250 7.78 -11.85 24.82
C ALA A 250 8.95 -10.86 25.05
N ALA A 251 8.83 -9.92 26.00
CA ALA A 251 9.84 -8.88 26.24
C ALA A 251 11.26 -9.42 26.43
N ASP A 252 11.42 -10.62 26.99
CA ASP A 252 12.74 -11.26 27.20
C ASP A 252 13.45 -11.60 25.87
N THR A 253 12.71 -11.72 24.77
CA THR A 253 13.27 -11.97 23.43
C THR A 253 13.77 -10.69 22.77
N VAL A 254 13.23 -9.53 23.11
CA VAL A 254 13.61 -8.23 22.57
C VAL A 254 14.94 -7.77 23.16
N LYS A 255 15.96 -7.64 22.31
CA LYS A 255 17.34 -7.29 22.73
C LYS A 255 17.67 -5.82 22.54
N LEU A 256 17.07 -5.14 21.57
CA LEU A 256 17.26 -3.70 21.35
C LEU A 256 16.71 -2.90 22.54
N ALA A 257 17.43 -1.84 22.93
CA ALA A 257 16.90 -0.80 23.82
C ALA A 257 15.77 -0.02 23.16
N GLY A 258 15.85 0.17 21.84
CA GLY A 258 14.83 0.82 21.03
C GLY A 258 15.24 1.01 19.59
N VAL A 259 14.35 1.68 18.85
CA VAL A 259 14.49 2.01 17.43
C VAL A 259 14.21 3.49 17.25
N LYS A 260 15.06 4.20 16.50
CA LYS A 260 14.84 5.57 16.05
C LYS A 260 14.51 5.54 14.56
N GLY A 261 13.32 5.98 14.20
CA GLY A 261 12.86 6.09 12.82
C GLY A 261 13.02 7.51 12.31
N LEU A 262 13.91 7.73 11.33
CA LEU A 262 14.15 9.04 10.69
C LEU A 262 13.20 9.23 9.51
N MET A 263 12.79 10.48 9.23
CA MET A 263 11.87 10.83 8.14
C MET A 263 12.60 11.60 7.04
N ILE A 264 13.67 10.99 6.51
CA ILE A 264 14.50 11.60 5.46
C ILE A 264 13.94 11.21 4.10
N VAL A 265 13.23 12.13 3.45
CA VAL A 265 12.58 11.92 2.14
C VAL A 265 13.58 11.87 1.00
N GLU A 266 14.67 12.62 1.10
CA GLU A 266 15.69 12.73 0.06
C GLU A 266 16.64 11.51 0.14
N GLY A 267 16.51 10.59 -0.85
CA GLY A 267 17.19 9.30 -0.84
C GLY A 267 18.72 9.38 -0.88
N THR A 268 19.31 10.43 -1.50
CA THR A 268 20.77 10.63 -1.51
C THR A 268 21.26 11.02 -0.11
N THR A 269 20.50 11.84 0.61
CA THR A 269 20.80 12.21 2.00
C THR A 269 20.72 10.99 2.92
N ALA A 270 19.68 10.16 2.76
CA ALA A 270 19.54 8.93 3.54
C ALA A 270 20.70 7.95 3.26
N LEU A 271 21.09 7.78 1.99
CA LEU A 271 22.21 6.92 1.62
C LEU A 271 23.54 7.44 2.18
N ASN A 272 23.78 8.75 2.16
CA ASN A 272 24.96 9.34 2.79
C ASN A 272 24.98 9.10 4.31
N GLY A 273 23.80 9.16 4.98
CA GLY A 273 23.66 8.83 6.39
C GLY A 273 24.01 7.36 6.69
N TYR A 274 23.63 6.43 5.81
CA TYR A 274 24.08 5.06 5.91
C TYR A 274 25.61 4.93 5.70
N GLU A 275 26.17 5.51 4.64
CA GLU A 275 27.60 5.44 4.33
C GLU A 275 28.49 6.11 5.42
N SER A 276 27.95 7.05 6.20
CA SER A 276 28.61 7.65 7.37
C SER A 276 28.45 6.84 8.67
N GLY A 277 27.54 5.84 8.69
CA GLY A 277 27.25 5.03 9.86
C GLY A 277 26.19 5.62 10.80
N ASP A 278 25.49 6.67 10.37
CA ASP A 278 24.42 7.31 11.14
C ASP A 278 23.06 6.58 11.00
N ILE A 279 22.90 5.74 9.96
CA ILE A 279 21.69 4.97 9.66
C ILE A 279 22.07 3.50 9.48
N ASN A 280 21.35 2.60 10.16
CA ASN A 280 21.59 1.16 10.08
C ASN A 280 20.72 0.46 9.05
N VAL A 281 19.50 0.98 8.78
CA VAL A 281 18.51 0.32 7.91
C VAL A 281 17.93 1.32 6.93
N LEU A 282 18.01 0.97 5.62
CA LEU A 282 17.41 1.70 4.50
C LEU A 282 16.56 0.78 3.64
N ASP A 283 15.42 1.26 3.15
CA ASP A 283 14.54 0.58 2.20
C ASP A 283 14.12 1.43 1.00
N SER A 284 14.62 2.66 0.92
CA SER A 284 14.38 3.57 -0.22
C SER A 284 15.70 3.93 -0.88
N ILE A 285 16.12 3.11 -1.83
CA ILE A 285 17.37 3.27 -2.54
C ILE A 285 17.14 4.05 -3.84
N VAL A 286 17.96 5.07 -4.07
CA VAL A 286 17.96 5.84 -5.34
C VAL A 286 18.31 4.90 -6.48
N ILE A 287 17.44 4.81 -7.50
CA ILE A 287 17.57 3.85 -8.62
C ILE A 287 18.96 3.89 -9.25
N ASP A 288 19.52 5.09 -9.46
CA ASP A 288 20.83 5.26 -10.11
C ASP A 288 22.00 4.70 -9.27
N GLN A 289 21.80 4.48 -7.96
CA GLN A 289 22.79 3.89 -7.05
C GLN A 289 22.72 2.36 -6.98
N ILE A 290 21.61 1.73 -7.38
CA ILE A 290 21.42 0.29 -7.28
C ILE A 290 22.55 -0.51 -7.95
N PRO A 291 22.98 -0.22 -9.20
CA PRO A 291 24.06 -0.99 -9.85
C PRO A 291 25.43 -0.87 -9.10
N ARG A 292 25.67 0.26 -8.46
CA ARG A 292 26.88 0.46 -7.64
C ARG A 292 26.79 -0.38 -6.36
N LEU A 293 25.67 -0.24 -5.64
CA LEU A 293 25.46 -0.91 -4.36
C LEU A 293 25.45 -2.44 -4.51
N GLN A 294 24.80 -2.98 -5.54
CA GLN A 294 24.84 -4.42 -5.84
C GLN A 294 26.26 -4.97 -5.99
N LYS A 295 27.20 -4.14 -6.46
CA LYS A 295 28.58 -4.56 -6.69
C LYS A 295 29.49 -4.34 -5.50
N GLU A 296 29.26 -3.26 -4.76
CA GLU A 296 30.21 -2.71 -3.80
C GLU A 296 29.78 -2.88 -2.34
N ASP A 297 28.48 -2.97 -2.08
CA ASP A 297 27.95 -3.07 -0.72
C ASP A 297 27.52 -4.51 -0.40
N PRO A 298 28.19 -5.19 0.56
CA PRO A 298 27.86 -6.58 0.91
C PRO A 298 26.50 -6.74 1.61
N TYR A 299 25.93 -5.65 2.11
CA TYR A 299 24.67 -5.63 2.85
C TYR A 299 23.47 -5.23 1.97
N PHE A 300 23.72 -4.80 0.74
CA PHE A 300 22.66 -4.51 -0.21
C PHE A 300 21.96 -5.80 -0.63
N LYS A 301 20.63 -5.82 -0.48
CA LYS A 301 19.78 -6.96 -0.84
C LYS A 301 18.58 -6.51 -1.66
N ILE A 302 18.09 -7.41 -2.50
CA ILE A 302 16.84 -7.26 -3.25
C ILE A 302 15.92 -8.40 -2.88
N TYR A 303 14.71 -8.06 -2.44
CA TYR A 303 13.68 -9.02 -2.08
C TYR A 303 12.53 -8.95 -3.10
N PRO A 304 11.99 -10.08 -3.57
CA PRO A 304 10.73 -10.07 -4.33
C PRO A 304 9.59 -9.59 -3.43
N GLN A 305 8.74 -8.69 -3.95
CA GLN A 305 7.54 -8.25 -3.25
C GLN A 305 6.29 -8.91 -3.81
N ILE A 306 5.28 -9.09 -2.97
CA ILE A 306 3.92 -9.42 -3.43
C ILE A 306 3.34 -8.15 -4.01
N GLY A 307 3.54 -7.93 -5.31
CA GLY A 307 3.02 -6.71 -5.92
C GLY A 307 3.37 -6.53 -7.38
N THR A 308 2.56 -5.71 -8.03
CA THR A 308 2.66 -5.44 -9.47
C THR A 308 2.57 -3.95 -9.73
N TYR A 309 3.52 -3.44 -10.52
CA TYR A 309 3.43 -2.12 -11.15
C TYR A 309 2.78 -2.27 -12.52
N TYR A 310 1.80 -1.44 -12.80
CA TYR A 310 1.00 -1.52 -14.02
C TYR A 310 0.58 -0.14 -14.54
N ALA A 311 0.25 -0.05 -15.81
CA ALA A 311 -0.59 1.00 -16.32
C ALA A 311 -2.04 0.52 -16.25
N GLN A 312 -2.96 1.38 -15.84
CA GLN A 312 -4.39 1.07 -15.84
C GLN A 312 -5.13 1.99 -16.81
N PHE A 313 -6.12 1.41 -17.46
CA PHE A 313 -6.95 2.10 -18.43
C PHE A 313 -8.30 2.43 -17.83
N ASN A 314 -8.78 3.65 -17.99
CA ASN A 314 -10.15 3.97 -17.67
C ASN A 314 -11.06 3.37 -18.74
N VAL A 315 -11.84 2.34 -18.39
CA VAL A 315 -12.71 1.66 -19.38
C VAL A 315 -13.96 2.48 -19.74
N ASP A 316 -14.28 3.54 -18.98
CA ASP A 316 -15.32 4.50 -19.31
C ASP A 316 -14.85 5.57 -20.31
N ASP A 317 -13.52 5.72 -20.53
CA ASP A 317 -13.02 6.61 -21.58
C ASP A 317 -13.38 6.07 -22.98
N PRO A 318 -13.93 6.89 -23.88
CA PRO A 318 -14.36 6.43 -25.21
C PRO A 318 -13.29 5.72 -26.05
N THR A 319 -12.00 6.02 -25.84
CA THR A 319 -10.89 5.38 -26.53
C THR A 319 -10.53 4.05 -25.91
N PHE A 320 -10.44 4.05 -24.57
CA PHE A 320 -10.03 2.88 -23.77
C PHE A 320 -11.19 1.96 -23.36
N SER A 321 -12.44 2.28 -23.71
CA SER A 321 -13.55 1.31 -23.67
C SER A 321 -13.33 0.15 -24.66
N ASN A 322 -12.57 0.37 -25.75
CA ASN A 322 -12.22 -0.65 -26.73
C ASN A 322 -11.04 -1.54 -26.23
N PRO A 323 -11.24 -2.83 -25.96
CA PRO A 323 -10.18 -3.73 -25.48
C PRO A 323 -9.03 -3.92 -26.50
N LEU A 324 -9.26 -3.75 -27.81
CA LEU A 324 -8.19 -3.83 -28.80
C LEU A 324 -7.18 -2.70 -28.63
N VAL A 325 -7.64 -1.48 -28.29
CA VAL A 325 -6.77 -0.34 -28.00
C VAL A 325 -5.96 -0.62 -26.74
N ARG A 326 -6.58 -1.10 -25.66
CA ARG A 326 -5.88 -1.44 -24.41
C ARG A 326 -4.80 -2.50 -24.66
N LYS A 327 -5.14 -3.58 -25.38
CA LYS A 327 -4.16 -4.63 -25.77
C LYS A 327 -3.01 -4.07 -26.60
N ALA A 328 -3.29 -3.23 -27.59
CA ALA A 328 -2.25 -2.62 -28.43
C ALA A 328 -1.24 -1.82 -27.58
N PHE A 329 -1.72 -0.99 -26.65
CA PHE A 329 -0.86 -0.24 -25.73
C PHE A 329 -0.04 -1.15 -24.81
N ALA A 330 -0.62 -2.26 -24.34
CA ALA A 330 0.07 -3.22 -23.47
C ALA A 330 1.16 -4.02 -24.20
N LEU A 331 0.88 -4.50 -25.42
CA LEU A 331 1.82 -5.29 -26.21
C LEU A 331 2.98 -4.46 -26.79
N ALA A 332 2.82 -3.15 -26.87
CA ALA A 332 3.85 -2.22 -27.34
C ALA A 332 4.98 -1.98 -26.30
N ILE A 333 4.89 -2.53 -25.08
CA ILE A 333 5.87 -2.33 -24.01
C ILE A 333 6.90 -3.47 -24.01
N ASP A 334 8.18 -3.13 -24.18
CA ASP A 334 9.31 -4.04 -23.95
C ASP A 334 9.65 -4.08 -22.46
N ARG A 335 9.13 -5.09 -21.78
CA ARG A 335 9.23 -5.23 -20.31
C ARG A 335 10.64 -5.55 -19.85
N LYS A 336 11.38 -6.37 -20.62
CA LYS A 336 12.77 -6.68 -20.32
C LYS A 336 13.65 -5.43 -20.41
N GLN A 337 13.54 -4.71 -21.52
CA GLN A 337 14.25 -3.43 -21.68
C GLN A 337 13.87 -2.45 -20.55
N PHE A 338 12.60 -2.45 -20.17
CA PHE A 338 12.10 -1.58 -19.10
C PHE A 338 12.78 -1.87 -17.75
N VAL A 339 12.79 -3.12 -17.30
CA VAL A 339 13.38 -3.48 -16.00
C VAL A 339 14.91 -3.37 -16.01
N GLU A 340 15.57 -3.66 -17.12
CA GLU A 340 17.03 -3.61 -17.22
C GLU A 340 17.60 -2.21 -17.41
N GLN A 341 16.86 -1.29 -18.06
CA GLN A 341 17.39 0.02 -18.44
C GLN A 341 16.74 1.19 -17.69
N VAL A 342 15.48 1.03 -17.24
CA VAL A 342 14.75 2.10 -16.56
C VAL A 342 14.78 1.90 -15.05
N THR A 343 14.25 0.79 -14.53
CA THR A 343 14.10 0.60 -13.09
C THR A 343 15.34 0.00 -12.42
N LYS A 344 16.04 -0.94 -13.04
CA LYS A 344 17.35 -1.53 -12.62
C LYS A 344 17.38 -2.12 -11.19
N GLY A 345 16.24 -2.27 -10.55
CA GLY A 345 16.13 -2.72 -9.16
C GLY A 345 15.85 -4.22 -9.02
N GLY A 346 16.18 -5.03 -10.04
CA GLY A 346 15.93 -6.48 -10.00
C GLY A 346 14.47 -6.87 -10.21
N GLN A 347 13.63 -5.92 -10.64
CA GLN A 347 12.22 -6.18 -10.95
C GLN A 347 12.09 -7.25 -12.02
N ILE A 348 11.03 -8.03 -11.95
CA ILE A 348 10.75 -9.14 -12.87
C ILE A 348 9.71 -8.67 -13.91
N PRO A 349 9.95 -8.86 -15.23
CA PRO A 349 8.95 -8.55 -16.26
C PRO A 349 7.63 -9.27 -15.99
N ALA A 350 6.51 -8.53 -15.97
CA ALA A 350 5.21 -9.11 -15.65
C ALA A 350 4.49 -9.60 -16.89
N THR A 351 3.87 -10.80 -16.83
CA THR A 351 3.02 -11.36 -17.89
C THR A 351 1.56 -11.45 -17.50
N GLY A 352 1.23 -11.27 -16.21
CA GLY A 352 -0.11 -11.22 -15.65
C GLY A 352 -0.16 -10.29 -14.44
N PHE A 353 -1.32 -10.16 -13.83
CA PHE A 353 -1.50 -9.23 -12.72
C PHE A 353 -1.05 -9.79 -11.37
N VAL A 354 -1.31 -11.07 -11.10
CA VAL A 354 -0.84 -11.74 -9.88
C VAL A 354 0.67 -12.00 -10.00
N PRO A 355 1.51 -11.58 -9.05
CA PRO A 355 2.96 -11.75 -9.15
C PRO A 355 3.40 -13.21 -8.94
N ASN A 356 4.61 -13.51 -9.41
CA ASN A 356 5.24 -14.83 -9.29
C ASN A 356 5.71 -15.18 -7.87
N SER A 357 5.66 -14.23 -6.94
CA SER A 357 5.94 -14.43 -5.52
C SER A 357 4.76 -15.05 -4.76
N LEU A 358 3.59 -15.20 -5.40
CA LEU A 358 2.45 -15.90 -4.85
C LEU A 358 2.37 -17.34 -5.36
N GLU A 359 1.83 -18.22 -4.54
CA GLU A 359 1.76 -19.65 -4.78
C GLU A 359 0.33 -20.16 -4.82
N PHE A 360 0.14 -21.27 -5.51
CA PHE A 360 -1.07 -22.09 -5.42
C PHE A 360 -1.10 -22.92 -4.14
N SER A 361 -2.21 -23.57 -3.87
CA SER A 361 -2.42 -24.38 -2.67
C SER A 361 -1.47 -25.57 -2.56
N ASP A 362 -0.82 -25.98 -3.64
CA ASP A 362 0.16 -27.06 -3.70
C ASP A 362 1.62 -26.56 -3.53
N GLY A 363 1.82 -25.25 -3.33
CA GLY A 363 3.13 -24.62 -3.20
C GLY A 363 3.82 -24.30 -4.52
N SER A 364 3.18 -24.56 -5.66
CA SER A 364 3.71 -24.11 -6.95
C SER A 364 3.44 -22.63 -7.18
N SER A 365 4.36 -21.94 -7.88
CA SER A 365 4.19 -20.53 -8.21
C SER A 365 2.91 -20.28 -9.03
N PHE A 366 2.21 -19.19 -8.76
CA PHE A 366 1.05 -18.76 -9.53
C PHE A 366 1.38 -18.49 -11.01
N ARG A 367 2.65 -18.17 -11.31
CA ARG A 367 3.20 -18.00 -12.67
C ARG A 367 4.04 -19.21 -13.06
N GLU A 368 3.87 -19.70 -14.29
CA GLU A 368 4.86 -20.59 -14.88
C GLU A 368 6.15 -19.80 -15.16
N LEU A 369 7.29 -20.32 -14.72
CA LEU A 369 8.58 -19.65 -14.83
C LEU A 369 9.51 -20.45 -15.74
N ASP A 370 10.36 -19.74 -16.49
CA ASP A 370 11.46 -20.36 -17.25
C ASP A 370 12.64 -20.77 -16.32
N GLU A 371 13.70 -21.33 -16.89
CA GLU A 371 14.89 -21.76 -16.18
C GLU A 371 15.66 -20.62 -15.46
N ASN A 372 15.35 -19.36 -15.80
CA ASN A 372 15.95 -18.18 -15.19
C ASN A 372 15.02 -17.51 -14.16
N GLY A 373 13.86 -18.11 -13.88
CA GLY A 373 12.87 -17.55 -12.97
C GLY A 373 12.04 -16.39 -13.57
N ILE A 374 12.06 -16.25 -14.89
CA ILE A 374 11.25 -15.25 -15.60
C ILE A 374 9.92 -15.90 -16.01
N PRO A 375 8.78 -15.22 -15.82
CA PRO A 375 7.50 -15.74 -16.28
C PRO A 375 7.48 -16.03 -17.77
N VAL A 376 6.88 -17.15 -18.16
CA VAL A 376 6.65 -17.47 -19.57
C VAL A 376 5.59 -16.55 -20.17
N PRO A 377 5.52 -16.40 -21.52
CA PRO A 377 4.47 -15.59 -22.15
C PRO A 377 3.06 -16.05 -21.77
N GLU A 378 2.24 -15.13 -21.27
CA GLU A 378 0.83 -15.34 -20.92
C GLU A 378 -0.02 -14.16 -21.41
N TYR A 379 -1.31 -14.38 -21.66
CA TYR A 379 -2.29 -13.34 -22.04
C TYR A 379 -1.87 -12.48 -23.24
N GLY A 380 -1.05 -13.05 -24.13
CA GLY A 380 -0.48 -12.31 -25.27
C GLY A 380 0.71 -11.41 -24.90
N ILE A 381 1.18 -11.41 -23.68
CA ILE A 381 2.33 -10.61 -23.24
C ILE A 381 3.60 -11.48 -23.29
N ASP A 382 4.64 -11.00 -23.98
CA ASP A 382 5.98 -11.58 -23.95
C ASP A 382 6.85 -10.78 -22.96
N PRO A 383 7.40 -11.43 -21.91
CA PRO A 383 8.21 -10.73 -20.92
C PRO A 383 9.53 -10.20 -21.48
N ASN A 384 10.02 -10.75 -22.59
CA ASN A 384 11.35 -10.50 -23.14
C ASN A 384 11.38 -9.45 -24.25
N LYS A 385 10.23 -9.07 -24.84
CA LYS A 385 10.16 -8.11 -25.95
C LYS A 385 8.77 -7.50 -26.11
N ALA A 386 8.69 -6.35 -26.77
CA ALA A 386 7.44 -5.83 -27.32
C ALA A 386 6.97 -6.65 -28.52
N LEU A 387 5.66 -6.86 -28.64
CA LEU A 387 5.02 -7.52 -29.79
C LEU A 387 4.49 -6.45 -30.75
N VAL A 388 5.40 -5.72 -31.39
CA VAL A 388 5.10 -4.48 -32.14
C VAL A 388 4.13 -4.72 -33.31
N ASP A 389 4.37 -5.77 -34.12
CA ASP A 389 3.54 -6.07 -35.30
C ASP A 389 2.09 -6.41 -34.87
N GLU A 390 1.93 -7.16 -33.79
CA GLU A 390 0.63 -7.52 -33.24
C GLU A 390 -0.07 -6.30 -32.64
N ALA A 391 0.66 -5.49 -31.88
CA ALA A 391 0.14 -4.25 -31.28
C ALA A 391 -0.37 -3.27 -32.36
N GLN A 392 0.39 -3.11 -33.45
CA GLN A 392 -0.03 -2.27 -34.58
C GLN A 392 -1.24 -2.84 -35.33
N ALA A 393 -1.32 -4.19 -35.49
CA ALA A 393 -2.47 -4.84 -36.09
C ALA A 393 -3.75 -4.63 -35.27
N LEU A 394 -3.69 -4.80 -33.96
CA LEU A 394 -4.82 -4.53 -33.04
C LEU A 394 -5.27 -3.07 -33.07
N LEU A 395 -4.33 -2.13 -33.12
CA LEU A 395 -4.64 -0.71 -33.19
C LEU A 395 -5.29 -0.34 -34.56
N ALA A 396 -4.83 -0.96 -35.63
CA ALA A 396 -5.43 -0.80 -36.96
C ALA A 396 -6.85 -1.42 -37.04
N GLU A 397 -7.08 -2.60 -36.43
CA GLU A 397 -8.40 -3.22 -36.31
C GLU A 397 -9.37 -2.35 -35.51
N ALA A 398 -8.87 -1.68 -34.46
CA ALA A 398 -9.62 -0.71 -33.67
C ALA A 398 -9.97 0.59 -34.45
N GLY A 399 -9.45 0.75 -35.67
CA GLY A 399 -9.71 1.92 -36.52
C GLY A 399 -8.63 3.01 -36.48
N TYR A 400 -7.49 2.75 -35.86
CA TYR A 400 -6.40 3.72 -35.65
C TYR A 400 -5.05 3.24 -36.21
N PRO A 401 -4.93 2.96 -37.51
CA PRO A 401 -3.68 2.45 -38.12
C PRO A 401 -2.53 3.43 -37.83
N ASN A 402 -1.41 2.95 -37.27
CA ASN A 402 -0.27 3.76 -36.88
C ASN A 402 -0.61 4.92 -35.90
N GLY A 403 -1.70 4.79 -35.14
CA GLY A 403 -2.19 5.82 -34.22
C GLY A 403 -2.97 6.95 -34.89
N GLU A 404 -3.18 6.90 -36.23
CA GLU A 404 -3.91 7.93 -36.97
C GLU A 404 -5.39 7.97 -36.52
N GLY A 405 -5.87 9.16 -36.18
CA GLY A 405 -7.26 9.39 -35.76
C GLY A 405 -7.51 9.21 -34.25
N LEU A 406 -6.53 8.76 -33.47
CA LEU A 406 -6.63 8.79 -32.00
C LEU A 406 -6.77 10.24 -31.51
N PRO A 407 -7.59 10.50 -30.48
CA PRO A 407 -7.58 11.78 -29.77
C PRO A 407 -6.24 12.01 -29.06
N GLU A 408 -6.06 13.18 -28.45
CA GLU A 408 -4.92 13.39 -27.53
C GLU A 408 -5.02 12.38 -26.38
N ILE A 409 -3.98 11.56 -26.21
CA ILE A 409 -3.89 10.57 -25.13
C ILE A 409 -3.02 11.14 -24.01
N THR A 410 -3.50 10.99 -22.78
CA THR A 410 -2.79 11.42 -21.57
C THR A 410 -2.42 10.22 -20.69
N PHE A 411 -1.22 10.29 -20.09
CA PHE A 411 -0.77 9.36 -19.05
C PHE A 411 -0.55 10.15 -17.76
N LEU A 412 -1.35 9.84 -16.73
CA LEU A 412 -1.30 10.47 -15.43
C LEU A 412 -0.38 9.70 -14.47
N TYR A 413 0.42 10.40 -13.67
CA TYR A 413 1.21 9.81 -12.60
C TYR A 413 1.33 10.77 -11.40
N ASN A 414 1.58 10.26 -10.19
CA ASN A 414 1.87 11.11 -9.05
C ASN A 414 3.31 11.65 -9.12
N THR A 415 3.48 12.90 -8.73
CA THR A 415 4.76 13.61 -8.74
C THR A 415 5.82 12.88 -7.93
N ASN A 416 6.80 12.32 -8.63
CA ASN A 416 7.96 11.62 -8.09
C ASN A 416 8.96 11.39 -9.23
N ASP A 417 10.25 11.53 -8.98
CA ASP A 417 11.29 11.41 -10.01
C ASP A 417 11.35 10.03 -10.66
N ASN A 418 11.14 8.97 -9.89
CA ASN A 418 11.11 7.62 -10.43
C ASN A 418 9.89 7.41 -11.32
N ASN A 419 8.70 7.87 -10.90
CA ASN A 419 7.48 7.80 -11.71
C ASN A 419 7.60 8.62 -13.00
N LYS A 420 8.29 9.76 -12.95
CA LYS A 420 8.59 10.55 -14.15
C LYS A 420 9.46 9.78 -15.14
N LYS A 421 10.55 9.15 -14.69
CA LYS A 421 11.41 8.31 -15.55
C LYS A 421 10.64 7.15 -16.17
N ILE A 422 9.77 6.52 -15.39
CA ILE A 422 8.89 5.45 -15.85
C ILE A 422 7.90 5.95 -16.92
N ALA A 423 7.25 7.08 -16.66
CA ALA A 423 6.30 7.69 -17.59
C ALA A 423 6.97 8.09 -18.92
N GLU A 424 8.16 8.69 -18.88
CA GLU A 424 8.95 9.05 -20.06
C GLU A 424 9.36 7.82 -20.88
N ALA A 425 9.70 6.72 -20.21
CA ALA A 425 10.03 5.46 -20.89
C ALA A 425 8.82 4.85 -21.60
N LEU A 426 7.65 4.79 -20.94
CA LEU A 426 6.40 4.32 -21.53
C LEU A 426 5.98 5.19 -22.72
N GLN A 427 6.03 6.52 -22.56
CA GLN A 427 5.78 7.48 -23.65
C GLN A 427 6.67 7.19 -24.85
N GLY A 428 7.97 6.96 -24.63
CA GLY A 428 8.94 6.64 -25.68
C GLY A 428 8.61 5.35 -26.40
N MET A 429 8.24 4.28 -25.67
CA MET A 429 7.87 2.99 -26.26
C MET A 429 6.57 3.09 -27.08
N TRP A 430 5.54 3.75 -26.60
CA TRP A 430 4.29 3.96 -27.34
C TRP A 430 4.51 4.81 -28.61
N LYS A 431 5.37 5.85 -28.50
CA LYS A 431 5.74 6.64 -29.69
C LYS A 431 6.48 5.81 -30.73
N GLN A 432 7.47 5.03 -30.29
CA GLN A 432 8.30 4.22 -31.19
C GLN A 432 7.50 3.07 -31.80
N ASN A 433 6.69 2.36 -31.02
CA ASN A 433 6.10 1.09 -31.40
C ASN A 433 4.68 1.23 -32.00
N LEU A 434 3.93 2.27 -31.62
CA LEU A 434 2.57 2.52 -32.12
C LEU A 434 2.44 3.81 -32.94
N GLY A 435 3.45 4.68 -32.96
CA GLY A 435 3.34 6.01 -33.57
C GLY A 435 2.51 7.00 -32.73
N VAL A 436 2.11 6.66 -31.52
CA VAL A 436 1.21 7.46 -30.67
C VAL A 436 2.00 8.41 -29.78
N ASP A 437 1.67 9.70 -29.86
CA ASP A 437 2.18 10.71 -28.93
C ASP A 437 1.29 10.74 -27.67
N VAL A 438 1.84 10.35 -26.53
CA VAL A 438 1.15 10.38 -25.23
C VAL A 438 1.64 11.57 -24.43
N LYS A 439 0.73 12.39 -23.92
CA LYS A 439 1.04 13.54 -23.07
C LYS A 439 1.17 13.10 -21.61
N LEU A 440 2.26 13.47 -20.98
CA LEU A 440 2.48 13.19 -19.57
C LEU A 440 1.85 14.29 -18.71
N VAL A 441 1.12 13.87 -17.66
CA VAL A 441 0.49 14.73 -16.68
C VAL A 441 0.85 14.20 -15.29
N ASN A 442 1.19 15.08 -14.36
CA ASN A 442 1.47 14.68 -12.99
C ASN A 442 0.70 15.52 -11.99
N GLU A 443 0.37 14.91 -10.87
CA GLU A 443 -0.33 15.52 -9.74
C GLU A 443 0.35 15.13 -8.43
N ASP A 444 0.18 15.95 -7.39
CA ASP A 444 0.61 15.61 -6.04
C ASP A 444 -0.21 14.42 -5.52
N TRP A 445 0.39 13.63 -4.63
CA TRP A 445 -0.15 12.33 -4.21
C TRP A 445 -1.63 12.37 -3.81
N ALA A 446 -2.04 13.30 -2.97
CA ALA A 446 -3.42 13.38 -2.50
C ALA A 446 -4.41 13.71 -3.64
N VAL A 447 -4.05 14.65 -4.54
CA VAL A 447 -4.85 14.99 -5.71
C VAL A 447 -4.91 13.82 -6.69
N TYR A 448 -3.77 13.17 -6.92
CA TYR A 448 -3.66 12.00 -7.78
C TYR A 448 -4.58 10.86 -7.34
N GLN A 449 -4.67 10.59 -6.04
CA GLN A 449 -5.56 9.57 -5.49
C GLN A 449 -7.03 9.87 -5.82
N GLU A 450 -7.48 11.12 -5.62
CA GLU A 450 -8.84 11.54 -5.93
C GLU A 450 -9.13 11.46 -7.43
N THR A 451 -8.23 11.99 -8.28
CA THR A 451 -8.35 11.94 -9.73
C THR A 451 -8.48 10.49 -10.23
N ARG A 452 -7.67 9.58 -9.67
CA ARG A 452 -7.66 8.16 -10.01
C ARG A 452 -8.96 7.46 -9.59
N ARG A 453 -9.36 7.59 -8.33
CA ARG A 453 -10.60 6.98 -7.79
C ARG A 453 -11.84 7.41 -8.57
N HIS A 454 -11.86 8.67 -9.03
CA HIS A 454 -12.97 9.24 -9.77
C HIS A 454 -12.91 8.99 -11.30
N GLY A 455 -11.99 8.18 -11.78
CA GLY A 455 -11.86 7.89 -13.21
C GLY A 455 -11.58 9.13 -14.08
N GLN A 456 -10.97 10.18 -13.54
CA GLN A 456 -10.71 11.44 -14.26
C GLN A 456 -9.38 11.39 -15.01
N TYR A 457 -9.14 10.28 -15.71
CA TYR A 457 -7.92 10.02 -16.49
C TYR A 457 -8.26 9.09 -17.66
N GLN A 458 -7.34 8.98 -18.63
CA GLN A 458 -7.41 8.01 -19.73
C GLN A 458 -6.53 6.79 -19.42
N ILE A 459 -5.24 7.03 -19.21
CA ILE A 459 -4.27 6.05 -18.71
C ILE A 459 -3.63 6.63 -17.46
N THR A 460 -3.45 5.81 -16.42
CA THR A 460 -2.68 6.22 -15.25
C THR A 460 -1.76 5.10 -14.79
N ARG A 461 -0.72 5.46 -14.05
CA ARG A 461 0.07 4.43 -13.37
C ARG A 461 -0.76 3.76 -12.26
N GLY A 462 -0.51 2.50 -12.03
CA GLY A 462 -1.00 1.77 -10.88
C GLY A 462 0.15 1.04 -10.20
N GLY A 463 -0.02 0.76 -8.94
CA GLY A 463 0.87 -0.11 -8.19
C GLY A 463 0.10 -0.69 -7.02
N TRP A 464 0.11 -2.00 -6.89
CA TRP A 464 -0.51 -2.70 -5.78
C TRP A 464 0.52 -3.59 -5.09
N LEU A 465 0.61 -3.46 -3.79
CA LEU A 465 1.35 -4.35 -2.91
C LEU A 465 0.35 -5.17 -2.12
N GLY A 466 0.55 -6.48 -2.08
CA GLY A 466 -0.37 -7.40 -1.39
C GLY A 466 -0.43 -7.15 0.10
N ASP A 467 -1.63 -7.14 0.65
CA ASP A 467 -1.88 -6.96 2.08
C ASP A 467 -1.60 -8.26 2.86
N TYR A 468 -1.70 -9.40 2.16
CA TYR A 468 -1.47 -10.74 2.68
C TYR A 468 -0.97 -11.68 1.57
N ALA A 469 -0.34 -12.80 1.95
CA ALA A 469 0.26 -13.75 1.02
C ALA A 469 -0.79 -14.70 0.40
N ASP A 470 -1.65 -14.17 -0.47
CA ASP A 470 -2.65 -14.92 -1.24
C ASP A 470 -3.03 -14.15 -2.51
N ALA A 471 -3.33 -14.86 -3.62
CA ALA A 471 -3.69 -14.23 -4.89
C ALA A 471 -4.99 -13.39 -4.82
N MET A 472 -5.83 -13.64 -3.84
CA MET A 472 -7.06 -12.87 -3.61
C MET A 472 -6.76 -11.38 -3.38
N THR A 473 -5.66 -11.03 -2.68
CA THR A 473 -5.25 -9.63 -2.43
C THR A 473 -5.02 -8.84 -3.71
N MET A 474 -4.73 -9.52 -4.82
CA MET A 474 -4.52 -8.90 -6.13
C MET A 474 -5.84 -8.79 -6.91
N LEU A 475 -6.69 -9.80 -6.80
CA LEU A 475 -7.90 -9.91 -7.62
C LEU A 475 -9.11 -9.18 -7.03
N ASP A 476 -9.22 -9.09 -5.71
CA ASP A 476 -10.30 -8.36 -5.03
C ASP A 476 -10.41 -6.89 -5.44
N LEU A 477 -9.32 -6.29 -5.91
CA LEU A 477 -9.25 -4.90 -6.37
C LEU A 477 -10.30 -4.55 -7.43
N PHE A 478 -10.62 -5.50 -8.31
CA PHE A 478 -11.42 -5.24 -9.51
C PHE A 478 -12.87 -5.76 -9.37
N THR A 479 -13.30 -6.11 -8.15
CA THR A 479 -14.72 -6.38 -7.91
C THR A 479 -15.53 -5.08 -7.99
N SER A 480 -16.80 -5.15 -8.36
CA SER A 480 -17.66 -3.98 -8.55
C SER A 480 -17.78 -3.12 -7.28
N SER A 481 -17.76 -3.78 -6.11
CA SER A 481 -17.86 -3.12 -4.80
C SER A 481 -16.52 -2.59 -4.26
N SER A 482 -15.40 -2.88 -4.93
CA SER A 482 -14.09 -2.44 -4.48
C SER A 482 -13.91 -0.93 -4.66
N GLY A 483 -13.53 -0.24 -3.60
CA GLY A 483 -13.10 1.17 -3.65
C GLY A 483 -11.80 1.40 -4.43
N ASN A 484 -11.06 0.32 -4.73
CA ASN A 484 -9.81 0.33 -5.49
C ASN A 484 -9.99 -0.07 -6.97
N ASN A 485 -11.24 -0.26 -7.44
CA ASN A 485 -11.52 -0.51 -8.86
C ASN A 485 -11.39 0.79 -9.68
N ASP A 486 -10.20 1.38 -9.65
CA ASP A 486 -9.88 2.62 -10.33
C ASP A 486 -10.10 2.59 -11.85
N PRO A 487 -9.89 1.44 -12.56
CA PRO A 487 -10.23 1.31 -13.97
C PRO A 487 -11.70 1.55 -14.32
N GLN A 488 -12.58 1.65 -13.32
CA GLN A 488 -14.05 1.79 -13.46
C GLN A 488 -14.70 0.57 -14.11
N TRP A 489 -14.08 -0.61 -14.02
CA TRP A 489 -14.54 -1.84 -14.64
C TRP A 489 -15.58 -2.53 -13.75
N ARG A 490 -16.87 -2.35 -14.07
CA ARG A 490 -18.01 -2.78 -13.24
C ARG A 490 -19.09 -3.41 -14.10
N TYR A 491 -19.80 -4.42 -13.56
CA TYR A 491 -21.01 -4.93 -14.17
C TYR A 491 -22.28 -4.49 -13.38
N GLU A 492 -22.13 -4.15 -12.11
CA GLU A 492 -23.16 -3.57 -11.26
C GLU A 492 -22.72 -2.22 -10.72
N LEU A 493 -23.65 -1.30 -10.58
CA LEU A 493 -23.41 0.00 -9.97
C LEU A 493 -23.86 -0.05 -8.52
N GLU A 494 -22.90 -0.08 -7.61
CA GLU A 494 -23.16 0.07 -6.19
C GLU A 494 -23.48 1.55 -5.86
N PRO A 495 -24.60 1.81 -5.17
CA PRO A 495 -25.05 3.19 -4.93
C PRO A 495 -24.07 4.07 -4.17
N VAL A 496 -23.14 3.47 -3.43
CA VAL A 496 -22.22 4.18 -2.51
C VAL A 496 -20.89 4.54 -3.17
N THR A 497 -20.46 3.79 -4.18
CA THR A 497 -19.11 3.89 -4.75
C THR A 497 -19.03 4.60 -6.10
N ALA A 498 -20.15 4.77 -6.78
CA ALA A 498 -20.17 5.36 -8.11
C ALA A 498 -21.07 6.60 -8.17
N PRO A 499 -20.59 7.79 -7.78
CA PRO A 499 -21.33 9.03 -7.95
C PRO A 499 -21.41 9.53 -9.40
N TRP A 500 -20.79 8.83 -10.34
CA TRP A 500 -20.78 9.07 -11.79
C TRP A 500 -21.38 7.85 -12.50
N ASP A 501 -22.05 8.12 -13.60
CA ASP A 501 -22.64 7.10 -14.45
C ASP A 501 -21.52 6.37 -15.20
N THR A 502 -21.28 5.10 -14.85
CA THR A 502 -20.22 4.29 -15.45
C THR A 502 -20.79 3.31 -16.46
N THR A 503 -19.98 2.95 -17.46
CA THR A 503 -20.34 1.92 -18.43
C THR A 503 -20.28 0.53 -17.78
N LEU A 504 -21.35 -0.26 -17.93
CA LEU A 504 -21.38 -1.63 -17.44
C LEU A 504 -20.61 -2.56 -18.40
N ASN A 505 -19.83 -3.46 -17.84
CA ASN A 505 -18.99 -4.40 -18.56
C ASN A 505 -19.40 -5.83 -18.23
N PRO A 506 -20.10 -6.53 -19.14
CA PRO A 506 -20.62 -7.89 -18.89
C PRO A 506 -19.53 -8.90 -18.53
N GLU A 507 -18.32 -8.76 -19.06
CA GLU A 507 -17.17 -9.64 -18.77
C GLU A 507 -16.74 -9.54 -17.31
N GLN A 508 -17.01 -8.42 -16.65
CA GLN A 508 -16.69 -8.22 -15.25
C GLN A 508 -17.55 -9.13 -14.34
N GLU A 509 -18.80 -9.45 -14.73
CA GLU A 509 -19.64 -10.42 -14.01
C GLU A 509 -18.97 -11.81 -13.94
N GLU A 510 -18.35 -12.26 -15.04
CA GLU A 510 -17.63 -13.55 -15.06
C GLU A 510 -16.40 -13.51 -14.15
N PHE A 511 -15.65 -12.41 -14.16
CA PHE A 511 -14.53 -12.17 -13.28
C PHE A 511 -14.97 -12.22 -11.81
N GLU A 512 -15.93 -11.38 -11.44
CA GLU A 512 -16.36 -11.23 -10.06
C GLU A 512 -16.99 -12.52 -9.53
N LYS A 513 -17.76 -13.23 -10.37
CA LYS A 513 -18.25 -14.55 -10.01
C LYS A 513 -17.13 -15.52 -9.68
N ALA A 514 -16.05 -15.56 -10.45
CA ALA A 514 -14.90 -16.41 -10.18
C ALA A 514 -14.20 -16.04 -8.87
N VAL A 515 -14.01 -14.73 -8.60
CA VAL A 515 -13.47 -14.23 -7.32
C VAL A 515 -14.36 -14.63 -6.14
N LEU A 516 -15.66 -14.39 -6.22
CA LEU A 516 -16.61 -14.70 -5.15
C LEU A 516 -16.76 -16.22 -4.92
N ASP A 517 -16.69 -17.04 -5.97
CA ASP A 517 -16.74 -18.50 -5.84
C ASP A 517 -15.43 -19.03 -5.25
N ALA A 518 -14.26 -18.45 -5.61
CA ALA A 518 -12.98 -18.80 -5.01
C ALA A 518 -12.93 -18.57 -3.49
N ARG A 519 -13.72 -17.64 -2.96
CA ARG A 519 -13.85 -17.43 -1.51
C ARG A 519 -14.55 -18.58 -0.78
N LYS A 520 -15.34 -19.41 -1.49
CA LYS A 520 -16.18 -20.45 -0.91
C LYS A 520 -15.56 -21.84 -0.91
N VAL A 521 -14.43 -22.01 -1.57
CA VAL A 521 -13.76 -23.30 -1.78
C VAL A 521 -12.28 -23.22 -1.43
N THR A 522 -11.59 -24.35 -1.37
CA THR A 522 -10.16 -24.46 -1.03
C THR A 522 -9.42 -25.38 -1.98
N GLY A 523 -8.09 -25.40 -1.93
CA GLY A 523 -7.24 -26.29 -2.74
C GLY A 523 -7.37 -26.01 -4.23
N THR A 524 -7.18 -27.05 -5.05
CA THR A 524 -7.12 -26.94 -6.52
C THR A 524 -8.34 -26.27 -7.15
N GLU A 525 -9.54 -26.50 -6.62
CA GLU A 525 -10.74 -25.85 -7.14
C GLU A 525 -10.69 -24.32 -6.97
N ARG A 526 -10.17 -23.87 -5.84
CA ARG A 526 -9.93 -22.44 -5.59
C ARG A 526 -8.86 -21.87 -6.53
N ASP A 527 -7.76 -22.59 -6.70
CA ASP A 527 -6.66 -22.18 -7.56
C ASP A 527 -7.13 -22.00 -9.02
N GLU A 528 -7.95 -22.92 -9.53
CA GLU A 528 -8.57 -22.83 -10.87
C GLU A 528 -9.47 -21.60 -11.01
N LEU A 529 -10.25 -21.26 -9.99
CA LEU A 529 -11.12 -20.08 -9.98
C LEU A 529 -10.34 -18.77 -9.95
N LEU A 530 -9.25 -18.70 -9.16
CA LEU A 530 -8.36 -17.54 -9.13
C LEU A 530 -7.64 -17.35 -10.46
N LYS A 531 -7.15 -18.44 -11.07
CA LYS A 531 -6.54 -18.38 -12.40
C LYS A 531 -7.55 -17.96 -13.48
N LYS A 532 -8.77 -18.43 -13.37
CA LYS A 532 -9.87 -18.01 -14.26
C LYS A 532 -10.18 -16.52 -14.10
N ALA A 533 -10.30 -16.03 -12.88
CA ALA A 533 -10.52 -14.60 -12.63
C ALA A 533 -9.42 -13.74 -13.27
N GLU A 534 -8.15 -14.09 -13.04
CA GLU A 534 -7.05 -13.39 -13.69
C GLU A 534 -7.13 -13.46 -15.22
N SER A 535 -7.48 -14.62 -15.79
CA SER A 535 -7.62 -14.76 -17.25
C SER A 535 -8.65 -13.78 -17.81
N VAL A 536 -9.82 -13.67 -17.18
CA VAL A 536 -10.85 -12.72 -17.62
C VAL A 536 -10.37 -11.27 -17.53
N LEU A 537 -9.70 -10.89 -16.43
CA LEU A 537 -9.12 -9.55 -16.24
C LEU A 537 -8.09 -9.23 -17.35
N MET A 538 -7.19 -10.15 -17.63
CA MET A 538 -6.10 -9.98 -18.58
C MET A 538 -6.56 -10.10 -20.03
N ASP A 539 -7.54 -10.96 -20.34
CA ASP A 539 -8.13 -11.05 -21.68
C ASP A 539 -8.84 -9.77 -22.09
N ASN A 540 -9.35 -9.02 -21.12
CA ASN A 540 -9.93 -7.70 -21.33
C ASN A 540 -8.90 -6.57 -21.23
N MET A 541 -7.67 -6.87 -20.82
CA MET A 541 -6.55 -5.92 -20.64
C MET A 541 -6.99 -4.62 -19.93
N VAL A 542 -7.75 -4.78 -18.87
CA VAL A 542 -8.22 -3.65 -18.04
C VAL A 542 -7.03 -2.95 -17.38
N VAL A 543 -6.03 -3.72 -17.04
CA VAL A 543 -4.72 -3.31 -16.54
C VAL A 543 -3.62 -3.88 -17.41
N CYS A 544 -2.52 -3.16 -17.52
CA CYS A 544 -1.32 -3.56 -18.24
C CYS A 544 -0.18 -3.78 -17.25
N PRO A 545 0.05 -5.00 -16.76
CA PRO A 545 1.19 -5.31 -15.90
C PRO A 545 2.51 -5.01 -16.61
N ILE A 546 3.44 -4.37 -15.91
CA ILE A 546 4.74 -3.98 -16.47
C ILE A 546 5.85 -4.78 -15.80
N TYR A 547 5.90 -4.75 -14.46
CA TYR A 547 6.86 -5.55 -13.69
C TYR A 547 6.31 -5.92 -12.32
N TYR A 548 6.83 -7.00 -11.77
CA TYR A 548 6.62 -7.35 -10.37
C TYR A 548 7.64 -6.62 -9.52
N TYR A 549 7.15 -6.11 -8.39
CA TYR A 549 7.94 -5.30 -7.48
C TYR A 549 9.06 -6.11 -6.82
N THR A 550 10.13 -5.40 -6.54
CA THR A 550 11.19 -5.80 -5.64
C THR A 550 11.46 -4.68 -4.65
N LEU A 551 11.89 -5.05 -3.46
CA LEU A 551 12.36 -4.12 -2.44
C LEU A 551 13.89 -4.17 -2.38
N SER A 552 14.53 -3.06 -2.68
CA SER A 552 15.96 -2.87 -2.50
C SER A 552 16.23 -2.32 -1.10
N THR A 553 17.04 -3.02 -0.32
CA THR A 553 17.33 -2.65 1.08
C THR A 553 18.81 -2.69 1.38
N ILE A 554 19.19 -1.98 2.44
CA ILE A 554 20.48 -2.14 3.09
C ILE A 554 20.23 -2.28 4.59
N VAL A 555 20.80 -3.34 5.19
CA VAL A 555 20.86 -3.52 6.64
C VAL A 555 22.33 -3.66 6.99
N ASP A 556 22.91 -2.70 7.72
CA ASP A 556 24.30 -2.77 8.17
C ASP A 556 24.51 -3.91 9.17
N GLU A 557 24.73 -5.12 8.64
CA GLU A 557 24.93 -6.32 9.46
C GLU A 557 26.26 -6.27 10.28
N SER A 558 27.12 -5.29 10.05
CA SER A 558 28.27 -5.04 10.92
C SER A 558 27.90 -4.28 12.20
N ALA A 559 26.80 -3.54 12.19
CA ALA A 559 26.30 -2.74 13.31
C ALA A 559 25.05 -3.36 13.98
N VAL A 560 24.22 -4.08 13.21
CA VAL A 560 22.97 -4.68 13.72
C VAL A 560 22.73 -6.04 13.08
N GLU A 561 22.31 -7.03 13.88
CA GLU A 561 21.91 -8.36 13.41
C GLU A 561 20.48 -8.69 13.84
N GLY A 562 19.85 -9.68 13.18
CA GLY A 562 18.50 -10.14 13.52
C GLY A 562 17.36 -9.22 13.07
N VAL A 563 17.63 -8.21 12.25
CA VAL A 563 16.59 -7.44 11.54
C VAL A 563 15.93 -8.35 10.53
N GLN A 564 14.59 -8.38 10.55
CA GLN A 564 13.80 -9.23 9.67
C GLN A 564 12.80 -8.41 8.84
N LEU A 565 12.39 -8.99 7.72
CA LEU A 565 11.24 -8.58 6.95
C LEU A 565 10.18 -9.68 7.04
N THR A 566 8.92 -9.29 7.17
CA THR A 566 7.80 -10.24 7.06
C THR A 566 7.64 -10.70 5.60
N ALA A 567 6.77 -11.67 5.32
CA ALA A 567 6.46 -12.12 3.96
C ALA A 567 5.91 -10.97 3.08
N THR A 568 5.17 -10.02 3.68
CA THR A 568 4.71 -8.79 3.03
C THR A 568 5.72 -7.63 3.14
N LEU A 569 6.97 -7.93 3.50
CA LEU A 569 8.12 -7.03 3.59
C LEU A 569 7.93 -5.86 4.55
N LYS A 570 7.28 -6.07 5.69
CA LYS A 570 7.26 -5.11 6.80
C LYS A 570 8.47 -5.34 7.70
N TRP A 571 9.12 -4.27 8.14
CA TRP A 571 10.24 -4.34 9.08
C TRP A 571 9.79 -4.89 10.43
N ASP A 572 10.48 -5.93 10.89
CA ASP A 572 10.36 -6.52 12.23
C ASP A 572 11.70 -6.40 12.96
N PHE A 573 11.74 -5.55 13.99
CA PHE A 573 12.93 -5.32 14.82
C PHE A 573 12.91 -6.12 16.12
N ARG A 574 11.91 -6.97 16.35
CA ARG A 574 11.69 -7.74 17.57
C ARG A 574 12.90 -8.58 17.97
N HIS A 575 13.60 -9.17 16.99
CA HIS A 575 14.76 -10.03 17.18
C HIS A 575 16.10 -9.35 16.90
N ALA A 576 16.05 -8.08 16.53
CA ALA A 576 17.27 -7.33 16.23
C ALA A 576 18.09 -7.04 17.50
N GLN A 577 19.41 -6.97 17.31
CA GLN A 577 20.33 -6.54 18.37
C GLN A 577 21.52 -5.80 17.74
N LEU A 578 22.08 -4.81 18.48
CA LEU A 578 23.29 -4.14 18.06
C LEU A 578 24.49 -5.08 18.23
N VAL A 579 25.37 -5.09 17.23
CA VAL A 579 26.66 -5.78 17.27
C VAL A 579 27.60 -4.91 18.10
N LYS A 580 28.18 -5.46 19.17
CA LYS A 580 29.11 -4.75 20.09
C LYS A 580 30.56 -4.92 19.65
#